data_06a10ce93f5b28c5d83229e64f02dc62
#
_entry.id   06a10ce93f5b28c5d83229e64f02dc62
#
_cell.length_a   1.000
_cell.length_b   1.000
_cell.length_c   1.000
_cell.angle_alpha   90.00
_cell.angle_beta   90.00
_cell.angle_gamma   90.00
#
_symmetry.space_group_name_H-M   'P 1'
#
loop_
_entity.id
_entity.type
_entity.pdbx_description
1 polymer ?
#
loop_
_entity_poly.entity_id
_entity_poly.type
_entity_poly.pdbx_seq_one_letter_code
_entity_poly.pdbx_strand_id
1 'polypeptide(L)'
;MDPNIARLGEWVGAAKRIVFFGGAGVSTESGIPDFRSTGGLYNQQYKYPPEVIVSHTFYEERPEEFFAFYRKRMLFPAARPNAAHRKLAEWERQGRLAAVVTQNIDGLHQAAGSRNVLELHGSVHRNYCEHCGKAFPLSYILQSTGVPRCDACGGPVRPDVVLYEEALDSDILEAAVEDIAAADLLIIGGTSLVVYPAAGLIRYFQGRHLVLVNKTATAADSRADLVIHDAIGAVFAQLP
;
A
#
# COMPACT_ATOMS: atom_id res chain seq x y z
N MET A 1 -16.82 -12.57 -20.48
CA MET A 1 -16.09 -12.46 -19.19
C MET A 1 -15.02 -13.53 -19.18
N ASP A 2 -13.82 -13.20 -18.79
CA ASP A 2 -12.74 -14.18 -18.63
C ASP A 2 -13.15 -15.24 -17.60
N PRO A 3 -12.95 -16.55 -17.88
CA PRO A 3 -13.31 -17.62 -16.95
C PRO A 3 -12.69 -17.49 -15.56
N ASN A 4 -11.48 -16.94 -15.46
CA ASN A 4 -10.80 -16.72 -14.19
C ASN A 4 -11.45 -15.57 -13.40
N ILE A 5 -11.89 -14.51 -14.08
CA ILE A 5 -12.62 -13.41 -13.44
C ILE A 5 -14.01 -13.89 -12.99
N ALA A 6 -14.69 -14.72 -13.79
CA ALA A 6 -15.95 -15.34 -13.38
C ALA A 6 -15.79 -16.17 -12.12
N ARG A 7 -14.76 -17.04 -12.07
CA ARG A 7 -14.44 -17.85 -10.89
C ARG A 7 -14.12 -17.01 -9.66
N LEU A 8 -13.35 -15.94 -9.83
CA LEU A 8 -13.10 -14.99 -8.73
C LEU A 8 -14.41 -14.39 -8.22
N GLY A 9 -15.32 -14.00 -9.12
CA GLY A 9 -16.65 -13.49 -8.75
C GLY A 9 -17.48 -14.50 -7.94
N GLU A 10 -17.45 -15.78 -8.32
CA GLU A 10 -18.10 -16.86 -7.55
C GLU A 10 -17.51 -16.99 -6.14
N TRP A 11 -16.18 -16.96 -6.01
CA TRP A 11 -15.51 -17.07 -4.71
C TRP A 11 -15.77 -15.86 -3.82
N VAL A 12 -15.74 -14.66 -4.39
CA VAL A 12 -16.12 -13.42 -3.68
C VAL A 12 -17.58 -13.48 -3.20
N GLY A 13 -18.48 -14.01 -4.04
CA GLY A 13 -19.91 -14.18 -3.68
C GLY A 13 -20.14 -15.20 -2.56
N ALA A 14 -19.30 -16.23 -2.47
CA ALA A 14 -19.41 -17.31 -1.49
C ALA A 14 -18.63 -17.04 -0.19
N ALA A 15 -17.62 -16.17 -0.24
CA ALA A 15 -16.75 -15.88 0.90
C ALA A 15 -17.51 -15.13 2.00
N LYS A 16 -17.21 -15.51 3.26
CA LYS A 16 -17.74 -14.86 4.48
C LYS A 16 -16.77 -13.83 5.06
N ARG A 17 -15.48 -14.01 4.82
CA ARG A 17 -14.43 -13.15 5.35
C ARG A 17 -13.30 -13.00 4.33
N ILE A 18 -13.37 -11.96 3.52
CA ILE A 18 -12.35 -11.61 2.55
C ILE A 18 -11.31 -10.71 3.24
N VAL A 19 -10.04 -10.97 2.98
CA VAL A 19 -8.95 -10.02 3.25
C VAL A 19 -8.26 -9.69 1.94
N PHE A 20 -7.96 -8.42 1.74
CA PHE A 20 -7.18 -7.95 0.61
C PHE A 20 -5.77 -7.57 1.07
N PHE A 21 -4.75 -8.07 0.38
CA PHE A 21 -3.34 -7.70 0.60
C PHE A 21 -2.81 -7.01 -0.65
N GLY A 22 -2.45 -5.72 -0.54
CA GLY A 22 -2.10 -4.88 -1.68
C GLY A 22 -0.74 -4.18 -1.60
N GLY A 23 -0.21 -3.83 -2.78
CA GLY A 23 0.99 -3.01 -2.94
C GLY A 23 0.83 -1.93 -3.99
N ALA A 24 1.94 -1.30 -4.41
CA ALA A 24 1.95 -0.10 -5.26
C ALA A 24 1.25 -0.28 -6.62
N GLY A 25 1.21 -1.51 -7.14
CA GLY A 25 0.49 -1.83 -8.39
C GLY A 25 -1.02 -1.59 -8.31
N VAL A 26 -1.62 -1.53 -7.11
CA VAL A 26 -3.03 -1.18 -6.93
C VAL A 26 -3.30 0.27 -7.35
N SER A 27 -2.35 1.16 -7.13
CA SER A 27 -2.49 2.60 -7.36
C SER A 27 -2.00 3.07 -8.75
N THR A 28 -1.47 2.17 -9.59
CA THR A 28 -0.97 2.54 -10.92
C THR A 28 -2.08 3.09 -11.83
N GLU A 29 -3.29 2.56 -11.75
CA GLU A 29 -4.48 3.05 -12.47
C GLU A 29 -5.04 4.36 -11.85
N SER A 30 -4.47 4.82 -10.76
CA SER A 30 -4.74 6.13 -10.14
C SER A 30 -3.67 7.18 -10.50
N GLY A 31 -2.71 6.83 -11.36
CA GLY A 31 -1.63 7.70 -11.79
C GLY A 31 -0.43 7.74 -10.84
N ILE A 32 -0.37 6.86 -9.83
CA ILE A 32 0.80 6.72 -8.95
C ILE A 32 1.69 5.61 -9.52
N PRO A 33 2.95 5.90 -9.92
CA PRO A 33 3.85 4.88 -10.42
C PRO A 33 4.19 3.87 -9.31
N ASP A 34 4.29 2.60 -9.65
CA ASP A 34 4.87 1.61 -8.75
C ASP A 34 6.40 1.76 -8.66
N PHE A 35 7.03 0.92 -7.87
CA PHE A 35 8.48 1.01 -7.65
C PHE A 35 9.30 0.29 -8.72
N ARG A 36 8.84 -0.85 -9.26
CA ARG A 36 9.68 -1.83 -9.97
C ARG A 36 9.30 -2.10 -11.41
N SER A 37 8.11 -1.71 -11.88
CA SER A 37 7.73 -1.87 -13.29
C SER A 37 8.63 -1.03 -14.20
N THR A 38 8.56 -1.24 -15.51
CA THR A 38 9.37 -0.51 -16.50
C THR A 38 9.25 1.01 -16.36
N GLY A 39 8.06 1.52 -15.95
CA GLY A 39 7.83 2.94 -15.65
C GLY A 39 7.97 3.31 -14.17
N GLY A 40 8.36 2.36 -13.34
CA GLY A 40 8.43 2.50 -11.88
C GLY A 40 9.54 3.43 -11.40
N LEU A 41 9.46 3.80 -10.13
CA LEU A 41 10.41 4.73 -9.52
C LEU A 41 11.85 4.23 -9.61
N TYR A 42 12.10 2.92 -9.45
CA TYR A 42 13.45 2.35 -9.43
C TYR A 42 14.10 2.28 -10.82
N ASN A 43 13.33 2.40 -11.89
CA ASN A 43 13.84 2.40 -13.26
C ASN A 43 14.14 3.81 -13.81
N GLN A 44 14.02 4.85 -12.98
CA GLN A 44 14.38 6.22 -13.35
C GLN A 44 15.82 6.54 -12.93
N GLN A 45 16.44 7.51 -13.60
CA GLN A 45 17.81 7.93 -13.25
C GLN A 45 17.79 8.90 -12.06
N TYR A 46 18.48 8.52 -10.98
CA TYR A 46 18.71 9.33 -9.79
C TYR A 46 20.19 9.35 -9.42
N LYS A 47 20.58 10.33 -8.62
CA LYS A 47 21.95 10.42 -8.08
C LYS A 47 22.30 9.24 -7.16
N TYR A 48 21.31 8.74 -6.43
CA TYR A 48 21.39 7.56 -5.56
C TYR A 48 20.24 6.60 -5.90
N PRO A 49 20.39 5.29 -5.67
CA PRO A 49 19.27 4.35 -5.80
C PRO A 49 18.08 4.81 -4.93
N PRO A 50 16.84 4.70 -5.42
CA PRO A 50 15.67 5.12 -4.63
C PRO A 50 15.56 4.44 -3.27
N GLU A 51 15.96 3.17 -3.16
CA GLU A 51 15.98 2.44 -1.88
C GLU A 51 16.92 3.09 -0.87
N VAL A 52 18.03 3.66 -1.33
CA VAL A 52 18.95 4.43 -0.48
C VAL A 52 18.30 5.75 -0.07
N ILE A 53 17.67 6.46 -1.01
CA ILE A 53 17.06 7.78 -0.73
C ILE A 53 15.94 7.66 0.31
N VAL A 54 15.17 6.56 0.28
CA VAL A 54 14.06 6.32 1.22
C VAL A 54 14.48 5.41 2.38
N SER A 55 15.75 5.46 2.81
CA SER A 55 16.24 4.80 4.02
C SER A 55 16.30 5.76 5.21
N HIS A 56 16.27 5.19 6.42
CA HIS A 56 16.43 5.94 7.67
C HIS A 56 17.78 6.68 7.71
N THR A 57 18.87 5.99 7.40
CA THR A 57 20.21 6.57 7.34
C THR A 57 20.28 7.77 6.39
N PHE A 58 19.71 7.67 5.19
CA PHE A 58 19.71 8.80 4.26
C PHE A 58 18.86 9.97 4.75
N TYR A 59 17.71 9.68 5.37
CA TYR A 59 16.86 10.70 5.98
C TYR A 59 17.62 11.48 7.06
N GLU A 60 18.40 10.84 7.91
CA GLU A 60 19.17 11.49 8.96
C GLU A 60 20.38 12.29 8.41
N GLU A 61 21.15 11.68 7.49
CA GLU A 61 22.38 12.28 6.98
C GLU A 61 22.12 13.37 5.93
N ARG A 62 21.02 13.27 5.17
CA ARG A 62 20.71 14.13 4.02
C ARG A 62 19.23 14.52 3.96
N PRO A 63 18.68 15.11 5.03
CA PRO A 63 17.25 15.39 5.12
C PRO A 63 16.73 16.31 4.01
N GLU A 64 17.53 17.27 3.54
CA GLU A 64 17.13 18.17 2.44
C GLU A 64 16.96 17.41 1.12
N GLU A 65 17.91 16.51 0.78
CA GLU A 65 17.82 15.67 -0.43
C GLU A 65 16.66 14.68 -0.32
N PHE A 66 16.44 14.09 0.87
CA PHE A 66 15.28 13.24 1.15
C PHE A 66 13.96 13.98 0.90
N PHE A 67 13.76 15.16 1.50
CA PHE A 67 12.51 15.89 1.35
C PHE A 67 12.30 16.43 -0.08
N ALA A 68 13.36 16.77 -0.79
CA ALA A 68 13.27 17.13 -2.21
C ALA A 68 12.77 15.96 -3.06
N PHE A 69 13.29 14.75 -2.83
CA PHE A 69 12.82 13.53 -3.48
C PHE A 69 11.39 13.18 -3.04
N TYR A 70 11.13 13.16 -1.73
CA TYR A 70 9.84 12.79 -1.15
C TYR A 70 8.70 13.62 -1.72
N ARG A 71 8.81 14.95 -1.73
CA ARG A 71 7.80 15.84 -2.32
C ARG A 71 7.58 15.59 -3.80
N LYS A 72 8.64 15.36 -4.54
CA LYS A 72 8.58 15.24 -6.01
C LYS A 72 8.11 13.87 -6.48
N ARG A 73 8.38 12.81 -5.70
CA ARG A 73 8.27 11.41 -6.16
C ARG A 73 7.35 10.53 -5.33
N MET A 74 7.07 10.91 -4.09
CA MET A 74 6.26 10.10 -3.18
C MET A 74 4.87 10.72 -2.91
N LEU A 75 4.68 12.01 -3.19
CA LEU A 75 3.43 12.70 -2.92
C LEU A 75 2.62 12.93 -4.21
N PHE A 76 1.39 12.42 -4.21
CA PHE A 76 0.47 12.49 -5.35
C PHE A 76 -0.91 13.03 -4.90
N PRO A 77 -1.01 14.32 -4.49
CA PRO A 77 -2.23 14.87 -3.90
C PRO A 77 -3.42 14.93 -4.88
N ALA A 78 -3.15 14.85 -6.19
CA ALA A 78 -4.19 14.83 -7.22
C ALA A 78 -4.72 13.43 -7.53
N ALA A 79 -4.07 12.36 -7.03
CA ALA A 79 -4.52 10.99 -7.27
C ALA A 79 -5.93 10.76 -6.71
N ARG A 80 -6.68 9.90 -7.37
CA ARG A 80 -8.05 9.53 -6.96
C ARG A 80 -8.20 8.01 -6.95
N PRO A 81 -9.05 7.46 -6.08
CA PRO A 81 -9.33 6.04 -6.05
C PRO A 81 -9.75 5.51 -7.42
N ASN A 82 -9.20 4.39 -7.84
CA ASN A 82 -9.60 3.67 -9.05
C ASN A 82 -10.68 2.60 -8.76
N ALA A 83 -11.00 1.77 -9.73
CA ALA A 83 -12.03 0.75 -9.60
C ALA A 83 -11.73 -0.28 -8.50
N ALA A 84 -10.45 -0.67 -8.32
CA ALA A 84 -10.07 -1.62 -7.26
C ALA A 84 -10.36 -1.06 -5.87
N HIS A 85 -9.93 0.18 -5.58
CA HIS A 85 -10.19 0.83 -4.30
C HIS A 85 -11.69 0.92 -4.00
N ARG A 86 -12.49 1.34 -5.00
CA ARG A 86 -13.94 1.47 -4.85
C ARG A 86 -14.63 0.13 -4.63
N LYS A 87 -14.19 -0.93 -5.32
CA LYS A 87 -14.76 -2.27 -5.16
C LYS A 87 -14.46 -2.85 -3.78
N LEU A 88 -13.26 -2.65 -3.25
CA LEU A 88 -12.90 -3.06 -1.88
C LEU A 88 -13.78 -2.34 -0.84
N ALA A 89 -13.93 -1.02 -0.97
CA ALA A 89 -14.82 -0.26 -0.09
C ALA A 89 -16.30 -0.70 -0.20
N GLU A 90 -16.73 -1.11 -1.40
CA GLU A 90 -18.06 -1.68 -1.61
C GLU A 90 -18.24 -3.01 -0.87
N TRP A 91 -17.29 -3.94 -1.00
CA TRP A 91 -17.33 -5.23 -0.30
C TRP A 91 -17.27 -5.09 1.22
N GLU A 92 -16.52 -4.11 1.73
CA GLU A 92 -16.50 -3.79 3.17
C GLU A 92 -17.87 -3.30 3.64
N ARG A 93 -18.52 -2.38 2.91
CA ARG A 93 -19.88 -1.93 3.23
C ARG A 93 -20.92 -3.04 3.18
N GLN A 94 -20.71 -4.06 2.36
CA GLN A 94 -21.54 -5.26 2.26
C GLN A 94 -21.23 -6.28 3.38
N GLY A 95 -20.23 -6.03 4.23
CA GLY A 95 -19.82 -6.93 5.31
C GLY A 95 -19.04 -8.16 4.83
N ARG A 96 -18.53 -8.16 3.59
CA ARG A 96 -17.76 -9.26 2.99
C ARG A 96 -16.25 -9.10 3.18
N LEU A 97 -15.73 -7.88 3.02
CA LEU A 97 -14.31 -7.58 3.23
C LEU A 97 -14.10 -7.20 4.70
N ALA A 98 -13.22 -7.94 5.37
CA ALA A 98 -12.87 -7.72 6.77
C ALA A 98 -11.79 -6.66 6.92
N ALA A 99 -10.75 -6.70 6.06
CA ALA A 99 -9.65 -5.76 6.12
C ALA A 99 -8.98 -5.56 4.75
N VAL A 100 -8.41 -4.38 4.59
CA VAL A 100 -7.40 -4.07 3.57
C VAL A 100 -6.05 -4.00 4.27
N VAL A 101 -5.14 -4.93 3.98
CA VAL A 101 -3.74 -4.87 4.40
C VAL A 101 -2.94 -4.27 3.26
N THR A 102 -2.37 -3.10 3.44
CA THR A 102 -1.72 -2.38 2.35
C THR A 102 -0.28 -1.99 2.67
N GLN A 103 0.59 -2.09 1.67
CA GLN A 103 1.94 -1.55 1.68
C GLN A 103 1.97 -0.09 1.20
N ASN A 104 0.85 0.41 0.67
CA ASN A 104 0.76 1.76 0.12
C ASN A 104 0.59 2.79 1.23
N ILE A 105 1.17 3.96 0.98
CA ILE A 105 1.14 5.12 1.88
C ILE A 105 0.24 6.25 1.38
N ASP A 106 -0.47 6.03 0.26
CA ASP A 106 -1.19 7.05 -0.51
C ASP A 106 -2.58 7.43 0.04
N GLY A 107 -3.15 6.62 0.93
CA GLY A 107 -4.47 6.84 1.53
C GLY A 107 -5.65 6.64 0.58
N LEU A 108 -5.45 6.05 -0.61
CA LEU A 108 -6.53 5.89 -1.60
C LEU A 108 -7.61 4.89 -1.18
N HIS A 109 -7.29 3.92 -0.34
CA HIS A 109 -8.29 3.01 0.23
C HIS A 109 -9.27 3.76 1.12
N GLN A 110 -8.76 4.60 2.03
CA GLN A 110 -9.59 5.44 2.89
C GLN A 110 -10.37 6.48 2.07
N ALA A 111 -9.75 7.07 1.07
CA ALA A 111 -10.40 8.00 0.16
C ALA A 111 -11.53 7.35 -0.66
N ALA A 112 -11.48 6.04 -0.90
CA ALA A 112 -12.55 5.26 -1.52
C ALA A 112 -13.70 4.92 -0.54
N GLY A 113 -13.47 5.05 0.77
CA GLY A 113 -14.43 4.77 1.81
C GLY A 113 -14.17 3.49 2.62
N SER A 114 -13.03 2.80 2.41
CA SER A 114 -12.60 1.70 3.28
C SER A 114 -12.28 2.23 4.69
N ARG A 115 -12.67 1.49 5.71
CA ARG A 115 -12.54 1.86 7.13
C ARG A 115 -11.48 1.03 7.86
N ASN A 116 -11.47 -0.29 7.63
CA ASN A 116 -10.46 -1.17 8.20
C ASN A 116 -9.28 -1.32 7.22
N VAL A 117 -8.36 -0.36 7.29
CA VAL A 117 -7.16 -0.32 6.43
C VAL A 117 -5.91 -0.38 7.31
N LEU A 118 -5.20 -1.49 7.21
CA LEU A 118 -3.95 -1.74 7.93
C LEU A 118 -2.77 -1.28 7.05
N GLU A 119 -2.27 -0.07 7.33
CA GLU A 119 -1.21 0.60 6.57
C GLU A 119 0.17 0.14 7.09
N LEU A 120 0.70 -0.97 6.55
CA LEU A 120 1.96 -1.57 7.00
C LEU A 120 3.17 -0.62 6.94
N HIS A 121 3.14 0.36 6.03
CA HIS A 121 4.24 1.31 5.84
C HIS A 121 3.84 2.75 6.21
N GLY A 122 2.78 2.92 6.99
CA GLY A 122 2.32 4.23 7.42
C GLY A 122 1.58 5.01 6.33
N SER A 123 1.57 6.34 6.42
CA SER A 123 0.78 7.19 5.52
C SER A 123 1.41 8.58 5.30
N VAL A 124 1.38 9.07 4.06
CA VAL A 124 1.79 10.45 3.72
C VAL A 124 0.87 11.50 4.35
N HIS A 125 -0.34 11.12 4.75
CA HIS A 125 -1.33 12.03 5.34
C HIS A 125 -1.08 12.35 6.81
N ARG A 126 -0.28 11.53 7.51
CA ARG A 126 0.15 11.75 8.90
C ARG A 126 1.60 12.19 8.92
N ASN A 127 1.87 13.26 9.63
CA ASN A 127 3.21 13.78 9.83
C ASN A 127 3.31 14.29 11.26
N TYR A 128 4.47 14.25 11.87
CA TYR A 128 4.65 14.66 13.26
C TYR A 128 6.02 15.30 13.51
N CYS A 129 6.07 16.19 14.49
CA CYS A 129 7.32 16.75 14.96
C CYS A 129 8.08 15.71 15.79
N GLU A 130 9.33 15.45 15.44
CA GLU A 130 10.18 14.48 16.17
C GLU A 130 10.51 14.92 17.59
N HIS A 131 10.44 16.24 17.89
CA HIS A 131 10.76 16.76 19.22
C HIS A 131 9.55 16.82 20.15
N CYS A 132 8.39 17.31 19.69
CA CYS A 132 7.25 17.54 20.56
C CYS A 132 6.00 16.71 20.21
N GLY A 133 6.05 15.87 19.18
CA GLY A 133 4.96 15.01 18.76
C GLY A 133 3.77 15.74 18.11
N LYS A 134 3.84 17.07 17.90
CA LYS A 134 2.74 17.80 17.24
C LYS A 134 2.46 17.23 15.86
N ALA A 135 1.19 16.89 15.60
CA ALA A 135 0.74 16.37 14.32
C ALA A 135 0.58 17.46 13.25
N PHE A 136 0.87 17.10 12.00
CA PHE A 136 0.76 17.96 10.83
C PHE A 136 0.09 17.22 9.66
N PRO A 137 -0.77 17.90 8.88
CA PRO A 137 -1.36 17.31 7.68
C PRO A 137 -0.37 17.28 6.51
N LEU A 138 -0.67 16.49 5.48
CA LEU A 138 0.11 16.44 4.23
C LEU A 138 0.34 17.82 3.61
N SER A 139 -0.67 18.72 3.67
CA SER A 139 -0.57 20.08 3.14
C SER A 139 0.58 20.88 3.73
N TYR A 140 0.93 20.64 4.99
CA TYR A 140 2.07 21.26 5.65
C TYR A 140 3.40 20.87 4.97
N ILE A 141 3.57 19.61 4.67
CA ILE A 141 4.76 19.11 3.96
C ILE A 141 4.83 19.68 2.53
N LEU A 142 3.70 19.72 1.82
CA LEU A 142 3.62 20.22 0.45
C LEU A 142 3.95 21.73 0.35
N GLN A 143 3.59 22.51 1.36
CA GLN A 143 3.83 23.97 1.40
C GLN A 143 5.22 24.32 1.94
N SER A 144 5.91 23.40 2.60
CA SER A 144 7.23 23.63 3.17
C SER A 144 8.34 23.55 2.11
N THR A 145 9.45 24.23 2.39
CA THR A 145 10.72 24.16 1.62
C THR A 145 11.81 23.54 2.49
N GLY A 146 12.79 22.88 1.87
CA GLY A 146 13.86 22.20 2.62
C GLY A 146 13.30 21.18 3.60
N VAL A 147 13.86 21.10 4.80
CA VAL A 147 13.38 20.27 5.90
C VAL A 147 12.22 20.97 6.60
N PRO A 148 11.00 20.38 6.64
CA PRO A 148 9.86 20.99 7.33
C PRO A 148 10.15 21.18 8.82
N ARG A 149 9.79 22.33 9.37
CA ARG A 149 10.04 22.69 10.78
C ARG A 149 8.72 22.88 11.54
N CYS A 150 8.68 22.37 12.74
CA CYS A 150 7.53 22.53 13.63
C CYS A 150 7.34 24.01 14.01
N ASP A 151 6.13 24.51 13.84
CA ASP A 151 5.73 25.87 14.20
C ASP A 151 5.67 26.12 15.73
N ALA A 152 5.64 25.05 16.54
CA ALA A 152 5.58 25.15 18.00
C ALA A 152 6.97 25.11 18.66
N CYS A 153 7.92 24.29 18.15
CA CYS A 153 9.21 24.08 18.82
C CYS A 153 10.43 24.16 17.89
N GLY A 154 10.25 24.38 16.59
CA GLY A 154 11.32 24.45 15.60
C GLY A 154 11.95 23.10 15.23
N GLY A 155 11.54 22.00 15.86
CA GLY A 155 12.01 20.65 15.56
C GLY A 155 11.65 20.19 14.13
N PRO A 156 12.33 19.19 13.57
CA PRO A 156 11.99 18.67 12.26
C PRO A 156 10.62 17.99 12.28
N VAL A 157 9.87 18.12 11.19
CA VAL A 157 8.59 17.42 10.99
C VAL A 157 8.82 16.28 10.01
N ARG A 158 8.56 15.07 10.48
CA ARG A 158 8.75 13.82 9.76
C ARG A 158 7.42 13.26 9.26
N PRO A 159 7.35 12.66 8.04
CA PRO A 159 6.19 11.86 7.64
C PRO A 159 6.12 10.56 8.45
N ASP A 160 4.91 10.15 8.80
CA ASP A 160 4.62 8.83 9.40
C ASP A 160 4.65 7.73 8.32
N VAL A 161 5.82 7.55 7.74
CA VAL A 161 6.11 6.56 6.70
C VAL A 161 7.29 5.73 7.15
N VAL A 162 7.15 4.40 7.08
CA VAL A 162 8.23 3.46 7.40
C VAL A 162 9.27 3.48 6.28
N LEU A 163 10.47 3.89 6.60
CA LEU A 163 11.62 3.89 5.69
C LEU A 163 12.33 2.54 5.71
N TYR A 164 13.13 2.25 4.69
CA TYR A 164 14.06 1.12 4.78
C TYR A 164 14.92 1.27 6.05
N GLU A 165 15.33 0.15 6.65
CA GLU A 165 16.06 0.05 7.94
C GLU A 165 15.17 0.26 9.18
N GLU A 166 13.89 0.63 9.01
CA GLU A 166 12.96 0.80 10.12
C GLU A 166 12.06 -0.43 10.31
N ALA A 167 11.64 -0.65 11.55
CA ALA A 167 10.67 -1.70 11.88
C ALA A 167 9.25 -1.26 11.50
N LEU A 168 8.42 -2.21 11.10
CA LEU A 168 6.98 -2.00 10.99
C LEU A 168 6.36 -1.88 12.39
N ASP A 169 5.23 -1.18 12.47
CA ASP A 169 4.43 -1.10 13.68
C ASP A 169 3.93 -2.50 14.09
N SER A 170 4.21 -2.90 15.34
CA SER A 170 3.88 -4.23 15.86
C SER A 170 2.38 -4.48 15.95
N ASP A 171 1.59 -3.47 16.33
CA ASP A 171 0.16 -3.61 16.51
C ASP A 171 -0.54 -3.77 15.14
N ILE A 172 -0.07 -3.03 14.13
CA ILE A 172 -0.56 -3.17 12.74
C ILE A 172 -0.16 -4.53 12.17
N LEU A 173 1.06 -5.00 12.44
CA LEU A 173 1.52 -6.32 12.01
C LEU A 173 0.69 -7.44 12.63
N GLU A 174 0.43 -7.39 13.93
CA GLU A 174 -0.36 -8.38 14.66
C GLU A 174 -1.79 -8.42 14.13
N ALA A 175 -2.44 -7.27 13.99
CA ALA A 175 -3.77 -7.16 13.40
C ALA A 175 -3.82 -7.71 11.97
N ALA A 176 -2.80 -7.45 11.15
CA ALA A 176 -2.72 -7.98 9.78
C ALA A 176 -2.57 -9.51 9.77
N VAL A 177 -1.77 -10.07 10.67
CA VAL A 177 -1.63 -11.54 10.83
C VAL A 177 -2.95 -12.17 11.25
N GLU A 178 -3.64 -11.60 12.23
CA GLU A 178 -4.93 -12.08 12.72
C GLU A 178 -5.99 -12.05 11.62
N ASP A 179 -6.12 -10.94 10.91
CA ASP A 179 -7.10 -10.82 9.82
C ASP A 179 -6.81 -11.80 8.67
N ILE A 180 -5.53 -11.94 8.25
CA ILE A 180 -5.12 -12.87 7.20
C ILE A 180 -5.37 -14.33 7.62
N ALA A 181 -5.05 -14.69 8.87
CA ALA A 181 -5.25 -16.06 9.37
C ALA A 181 -6.74 -16.43 9.48
N ALA A 182 -7.59 -15.47 9.79
CA ALA A 182 -9.03 -15.66 9.92
C ALA A 182 -9.80 -15.59 8.59
N ALA A 183 -9.15 -15.21 7.48
CA ALA A 183 -9.81 -15.08 6.17
C ALA A 183 -10.14 -16.44 5.56
N ASP A 184 -11.28 -16.56 4.89
CA ASP A 184 -11.61 -17.71 4.05
C ASP A 184 -11.23 -17.50 2.57
N LEU A 185 -11.07 -16.22 2.17
CA LEU A 185 -10.55 -15.79 0.87
C LEU A 185 -9.51 -14.68 1.08
N LEU A 186 -8.26 -14.95 0.67
CA LEU A 186 -7.22 -13.93 0.59
C LEU A 186 -6.99 -13.53 -0.87
N ILE A 187 -7.20 -12.26 -1.17
CA ILE A 187 -6.89 -11.69 -2.49
C ILE A 187 -5.63 -10.84 -2.38
N ILE A 188 -4.59 -11.24 -3.11
CA ILE A 188 -3.34 -10.51 -3.21
C ILE A 188 -3.34 -9.73 -4.52
N GLY A 189 -3.06 -8.43 -4.48
CA GLY A 189 -3.10 -7.60 -5.68
C GLY A 189 -2.03 -6.53 -5.77
N GLY A 190 -1.54 -6.30 -7.00
CA GLY A 190 -0.65 -5.18 -7.29
C GLY A 190 0.65 -5.15 -6.47
N THR A 191 1.23 -6.30 -6.15
CA THR A 191 2.46 -6.38 -5.36
C THR A 191 3.43 -7.40 -5.95
N SER A 192 4.72 -7.10 -5.92
CA SER A 192 5.78 -8.03 -6.32
C SER A 192 6.12 -9.07 -5.24
N LEU A 193 5.63 -8.91 -4.01
CA LEU A 193 5.88 -9.77 -2.85
C LEU A 193 7.38 -9.96 -2.53
N VAL A 194 8.20 -8.91 -2.73
CA VAL A 194 9.65 -8.96 -2.46
C VAL A 194 10.09 -8.11 -1.27
N VAL A 195 9.21 -7.27 -0.71
CA VAL A 195 9.51 -6.40 0.43
C VAL A 195 9.14 -7.09 1.73
N TYR A 196 10.15 -7.48 2.50
CA TYR A 196 9.99 -8.10 3.82
C TYR A 196 10.08 -7.04 4.94
N PRO A 197 9.35 -7.24 6.06
CA PRO A 197 8.57 -8.43 6.44
C PRO A 197 7.16 -8.51 5.82
N ALA A 198 6.64 -7.45 5.20
CA ALA A 198 5.27 -7.39 4.68
C ALA A 198 4.91 -8.57 3.75
N ALA A 199 5.77 -8.90 2.78
CA ALA A 199 5.54 -10.04 1.88
C ALA A 199 5.42 -11.39 2.61
N GLY A 200 6.00 -11.52 3.79
CA GLY A 200 5.93 -12.73 4.61
C GLY A 200 4.57 -12.97 5.25
N LEU A 201 3.71 -11.96 5.36
CA LEU A 201 2.42 -12.07 6.04
C LEU A 201 1.46 -13.05 5.35
N ILE A 202 1.53 -13.19 4.03
CA ILE A 202 0.67 -14.12 3.27
C ILE A 202 0.82 -15.58 3.70
N ARG A 203 1.92 -15.95 4.35
CA ARG A 203 2.14 -17.32 4.86
C ARG A 203 1.23 -17.72 6.02
N TYR A 204 0.64 -16.74 6.71
CA TYR A 204 -0.30 -16.97 7.80
C TYR A 204 -1.71 -17.31 7.31
N PHE A 205 -2.00 -17.17 6.02
CA PHE A 205 -3.28 -17.54 5.44
C PHE A 205 -3.50 -19.06 5.54
N GLN A 206 -4.62 -19.45 6.10
CA GLN A 206 -5.05 -20.84 6.29
C GLN A 206 -6.45 -21.11 5.72
N GLY A 207 -6.99 -20.13 4.99
CA GLY A 207 -8.34 -20.21 4.45
C GLY A 207 -8.46 -21.07 3.19
N ARG A 208 -9.60 -20.93 2.53
CA ARG A 208 -10.00 -21.85 1.45
C ARG A 208 -9.40 -21.48 0.10
N HIS A 209 -9.30 -20.19 -0.22
CA HIS A 209 -8.86 -19.73 -1.55
C HIS A 209 -7.86 -18.60 -1.44
N LEU A 210 -6.70 -18.79 -2.08
CA LEU A 210 -5.68 -17.80 -2.29
C LEU A 210 -5.74 -17.33 -3.74
N VAL A 211 -6.01 -16.05 -3.96
CA VAL A 211 -6.09 -15.44 -5.30
C VAL A 211 -4.99 -14.41 -5.47
N LEU A 212 -4.35 -14.39 -6.63
CA LEU A 212 -3.36 -13.42 -7.00
C LEU A 212 -3.77 -12.68 -8.26
N VAL A 213 -3.86 -11.35 -8.17
CA VAL A 213 -4.16 -10.45 -9.30
C VAL A 213 -3.00 -9.49 -9.48
N ASN A 214 -2.16 -9.71 -10.48
CA ASN A 214 -0.97 -8.89 -10.70
C ASN A 214 -0.57 -8.91 -12.18
N LYS A 215 -0.09 -7.78 -12.74
CA LYS A 215 0.30 -7.71 -14.15
C LYS A 215 1.45 -8.65 -14.52
N THR A 216 2.36 -8.87 -13.59
CA THR A 216 3.54 -9.73 -13.78
C THR A 216 3.52 -10.90 -12.83
N ALA A 217 4.16 -12.00 -13.22
CA ALA A 217 4.33 -13.17 -12.36
C ALA A 217 5.12 -12.82 -11.08
N THR A 218 4.80 -13.54 -10.01
CA THR A 218 5.46 -13.44 -8.70
C THR A 218 5.87 -14.82 -8.20
N ALA A 219 6.74 -14.87 -7.21
CA ALA A 219 7.12 -16.14 -6.57
C ALA A 219 5.94 -16.85 -5.87
N ALA A 220 4.83 -16.15 -5.64
CA ALA A 220 3.65 -16.71 -4.99
C ALA A 220 2.64 -17.32 -5.97
N ASP A 221 2.82 -17.18 -7.29
CA ASP A 221 1.90 -17.72 -8.30
C ASP A 221 1.66 -19.22 -8.14
N SER A 222 2.72 -19.98 -7.84
CA SER A 222 2.65 -21.42 -7.66
C SER A 222 1.87 -21.88 -6.40
N ARG A 223 1.59 -20.97 -5.48
CA ARG A 223 0.84 -21.21 -4.24
C ARG A 223 -0.62 -20.76 -4.33
N ALA A 224 -0.94 -19.93 -5.32
CA ALA A 224 -2.29 -19.42 -5.50
C ALA A 224 -3.21 -20.44 -6.17
N ASP A 225 -4.44 -20.51 -5.70
CA ASP A 225 -5.49 -21.34 -6.32
C ASP A 225 -6.00 -20.72 -7.62
N LEU A 226 -5.85 -19.40 -7.75
CA LEU A 226 -6.20 -18.64 -8.95
C LEU A 226 -5.22 -17.49 -9.16
N VAL A 227 -4.68 -17.40 -10.38
CA VAL A 227 -3.80 -16.31 -10.81
C VAL A 227 -4.43 -15.60 -12.00
N ILE A 228 -4.47 -14.26 -11.94
CA ILE A 228 -4.95 -13.40 -13.02
C ILE A 228 -3.87 -12.38 -13.33
N HIS A 229 -3.26 -12.48 -14.51
CA HIS A 229 -2.24 -11.54 -14.97
C HIS A 229 -2.87 -10.37 -15.72
N ASP A 230 -3.43 -9.41 -14.96
CA ASP A 230 -4.02 -8.20 -15.51
C ASP A 230 -3.96 -7.03 -14.50
N ALA A 231 -4.37 -5.84 -14.96
CA ALA A 231 -4.54 -4.67 -14.12
C ALA A 231 -5.67 -4.91 -13.10
N ILE A 232 -5.38 -4.69 -11.82
CA ILE A 232 -6.33 -5.04 -10.75
C ILE A 232 -7.63 -4.23 -10.81
N GLY A 233 -7.57 -2.96 -11.22
CA GLY A 233 -8.77 -2.14 -11.39
C GLY A 233 -9.64 -2.64 -12.53
N ALA A 234 -9.03 -3.07 -13.66
CA ALA A 234 -9.74 -3.66 -14.78
C ALA A 234 -10.43 -4.98 -14.40
N VAL A 235 -9.75 -5.83 -13.60
CA VAL A 235 -10.33 -7.08 -13.07
C VAL A 235 -11.48 -6.77 -12.12
N PHE A 236 -11.27 -5.88 -11.14
CA PHE A 236 -12.28 -5.60 -10.11
C PHE A 236 -13.50 -4.85 -10.63
N ALA A 237 -13.35 -4.09 -11.72
CA ALA A 237 -14.48 -3.45 -12.41
C ALA A 237 -15.50 -4.46 -13.00
N GLN A 238 -15.08 -5.70 -13.22
CA GLN A 238 -15.91 -6.76 -13.78
C GLN A 238 -16.57 -7.66 -12.70
N LEU A 239 -16.17 -7.48 -11.44
CA LEU A 239 -16.69 -8.29 -10.33
C LEU A 239 -18.02 -7.73 -9.79
N PRO A 240 -18.91 -8.60 -9.28
CA PRO A 240 -20.18 -8.21 -8.69
C PRO A 240 -20.03 -7.43 -7.39
#